data_030732edb712a5497578d8d99f87513b
#
_entry.id   030732edb712a5497578d8d99f87513b
#
_cell.length_a   1.000
_cell.length_b   1.000
_cell.length_c   1.000
_cell.angle_alpha   90.00
_cell.angle_beta   90.00
_cell.angle_gamma   90.00
#
_symmetry.space_group_name_H-M   'P 1'
#
loop_
_entity.id
_entity.type
_entity.pdbx_description
1 polymer ?
#
loop_
_entity_poly.entity_id
_entity_poly.type
_entity_poly.pdbx_seq_one_letter_code
_entity_poly.pdbx_strand_id
1 'polypeptide(L)'
;YEGNKVALGYVIGLSYSNPWLSPFGEMQRWKTHPAIRRHIEGGKRIGYGARAMHNGGLQAMPRLVFPGGALVGCEAGMLNAARIKGSHAAIKSGMLAADAVVKTLAAGRSLDTVDAYPQAFRASWLHQELERSKNFKPWFNNYGSLAGTLMAGIEQWLLPKLGINSPPWTLHNHTSDALRLQAAA
;
A
#
# COMPACT_ATOMS: atom_id res chain seq x y z
N TYR A 1 21.52 7.95 11.89
CA TYR A 1 20.78 8.94 12.72
C TYR A 1 21.68 9.44 13.83
N GLU A 2 21.26 10.51 14.49
CA GLU A 2 21.96 11.08 15.64
C GLU A 2 22.26 10.02 16.73
N GLY A 3 23.40 10.15 17.40
CA GLY A 3 23.83 9.24 18.46
C GLY A 3 24.24 7.85 17.93
N ASN A 4 24.82 7.78 16.73
CA ASN A 4 25.26 6.53 16.09
C ASN A 4 24.18 5.44 15.97
N LYS A 5 22.93 5.86 15.74
CA LYS A 5 21.81 4.95 15.55
C LYS A 5 21.65 4.60 14.07
N VAL A 6 21.38 3.33 13.80
CA VAL A 6 21.07 2.82 12.45
C VAL A 6 19.67 2.25 12.46
N ALA A 7 18.81 2.71 11.53
CA ALA A 7 17.52 2.09 11.26
C ALA A 7 17.66 1.13 10.09
N LEU A 8 17.21 -0.10 10.28
CA LEU A 8 17.15 -1.13 9.25
C LEU A 8 15.69 -1.44 8.95
N GLY A 9 15.34 -1.47 7.65
CA GLY A 9 14.02 -1.89 7.20
C GLY A 9 14.13 -3.00 6.16
N TYR A 10 13.31 -4.01 6.29
CA TYR A 10 13.17 -5.09 5.32
C TYR A 10 11.70 -5.24 4.96
N VAL A 11 11.39 -5.11 3.68
CA VAL A 11 10.01 -5.17 3.18
C VAL A 11 9.86 -6.43 2.33
N ILE A 12 8.84 -7.22 2.62
CA ILE A 12 8.54 -8.44 1.88
C ILE A 12 7.10 -8.41 1.38
N GLY A 13 6.90 -8.78 0.11
CA GLY A 13 5.57 -9.01 -0.44
C GLY A 13 5.02 -10.32 0.10
N LEU A 14 3.83 -10.30 0.71
CA LEU A 14 3.21 -11.49 1.30
C LEU A 14 2.58 -12.44 0.27
N SER A 15 2.78 -12.17 -1.03
CA SER A 15 2.34 -13.01 -2.15
C SER A 15 3.37 -14.08 -2.56
N TYR A 16 4.29 -14.45 -1.68
CA TYR A 16 5.25 -15.52 -1.92
C TYR A 16 4.60 -16.90 -1.93
N SER A 17 5.17 -17.84 -2.70
CA SER A 17 4.64 -19.21 -2.84
C SER A 17 5.23 -20.20 -1.84
N ASN A 18 6.41 -19.93 -1.30
CA ASN A 18 7.11 -20.83 -0.37
C ASN A 18 6.49 -20.78 1.04
N PRO A 19 5.80 -21.82 1.52
CA PRO A 19 5.18 -21.83 2.84
C PRO A 19 6.17 -21.79 4.01
N TRP A 20 7.42 -22.17 3.76
CA TRP A 20 8.49 -22.18 4.76
C TRP A 20 9.22 -20.84 4.88
N LEU A 21 8.90 -19.87 4.05
CA LEU A 21 9.53 -18.56 4.10
C LEU A 21 9.07 -17.79 5.33
N SER A 22 10.03 -17.46 6.22
CA SER A 22 9.79 -16.62 7.37
C SER A 22 10.29 -15.20 7.10
N PRO A 23 9.42 -14.18 7.06
CA PRO A 23 9.84 -12.78 6.92
C PRO A 23 10.87 -12.34 7.97
N PHE A 24 10.71 -12.81 9.20
CA PHE A 24 11.67 -12.58 10.27
C PHE A 24 13.01 -13.25 9.97
N GLY A 25 12.99 -14.52 9.57
CA GLY A 25 14.21 -15.27 9.22
C GLY A 25 14.96 -14.63 8.06
N GLU A 26 14.26 -14.18 7.02
CA GLU A 26 14.84 -13.48 5.88
C GLU A 26 15.51 -12.15 6.30
N MET A 27 14.89 -11.39 7.19
CA MET A 27 15.50 -10.18 7.74
C MET A 27 16.78 -10.50 8.54
N GLN A 28 16.80 -11.60 9.32
CA GLN A 28 18.01 -12.01 10.04
C GLN A 28 19.11 -12.41 9.06
N ARG A 29 18.78 -13.21 8.05
CA ARG A 29 19.72 -13.62 6.99
C ARG A 29 20.26 -12.40 6.23
N TRP A 30 19.43 -11.46 5.85
CA TRP A 30 19.83 -10.23 5.17
C TRP A 30 20.84 -9.42 6.00
N LYS A 31 20.68 -9.35 7.31
CA LYS A 31 21.63 -8.65 8.22
C LYS A 31 23.03 -9.27 8.24
N THR A 32 23.17 -10.54 7.88
CA THR A 32 24.49 -11.19 7.79
C THR A 32 25.26 -10.85 6.52
N HIS A 33 24.60 -10.25 5.52
CA HIS A 33 25.26 -9.84 4.28
C HIS A 33 26.37 -8.82 4.56
N PRO A 34 27.59 -8.97 4.03
CA PRO A 34 28.75 -8.11 4.36
C PRO A 34 28.48 -6.62 4.19
N ALA A 35 27.74 -6.23 3.15
CA ALA A 35 27.41 -4.83 2.90
C ALA A 35 26.49 -4.22 3.97
N ILE A 36 25.71 -5.05 4.68
CA ILE A 36 24.79 -4.60 5.74
C ILE A 36 25.45 -4.77 7.12
N ARG A 37 26.07 -5.92 7.35
CA ARG A 37 26.71 -6.27 8.61
C ARG A 37 27.69 -5.20 9.11
N ARG A 38 28.51 -4.65 8.22
CA ARG A 38 29.48 -3.59 8.55
C ARG A 38 28.86 -2.36 9.22
N HIS A 39 27.56 -2.10 9.03
CA HIS A 39 26.87 -0.95 9.63
C HIS A 39 26.24 -1.23 10.98
N ILE A 40 26.17 -2.48 11.39
CA ILE A 40 25.46 -2.91 12.62
C ILE A 40 26.32 -3.77 13.53
N GLU A 41 27.48 -4.25 13.06
CA GLU A 41 28.39 -5.07 13.85
C GLU A 41 28.87 -4.31 15.10
N GLY A 42 28.84 -4.97 16.24
CA GLY A 42 29.16 -4.35 17.55
C GLY A 42 28.02 -3.49 18.12
N GLY A 43 26.96 -3.25 17.37
CA GLY A 43 25.80 -2.48 17.82
C GLY A 43 24.86 -3.28 18.71
N LYS A 44 24.09 -2.56 19.55
CA LYS A 44 23.01 -3.11 20.37
C LYS A 44 21.66 -2.74 19.80
N ARG A 45 20.75 -3.71 19.69
CA ARG A 45 19.36 -3.43 19.28
C ARG A 45 18.65 -2.60 20.36
N ILE A 46 18.14 -1.45 19.99
CA ILE A 46 17.44 -0.52 20.88
C ILE A 46 15.92 -0.49 20.63
N GLY A 47 15.45 -1.04 19.51
CA GLY A 47 14.03 -1.13 19.20
C GLY A 47 13.77 -2.05 18.02
N TYR A 48 12.52 -2.45 17.86
CA TYR A 48 12.05 -3.21 16.69
C TYR A 48 10.55 -3.01 16.53
N GLY A 49 10.05 -3.30 15.34
CA GLY A 49 8.63 -3.33 15.03
C GLY A 49 8.40 -4.00 13.69
N ALA A 50 7.20 -4.48 13.47
CA ALA A 50 6.76 -4.99 12.19
C ALA A 50 5.31 -4.59 11.95
N ARG A 51 4.93 -4.35 10.70
CA ARG A 51 3.57 -4.01 10.31
C ARG A 51 3.27 -4.60 8.94
N ALA A 52 2.13 -5.26 8.80
CA ALA A 52 1.54 -5.56 7.51
C ALA A 52 0.82 -4.31 6.97
N MET A 53 0.90 -4.12 5.66
CA MET A 53 0.23 -3.02 4.95
C MET A 53 -0.54 -3.59 3.78
N HIS A 54 -1.72 -3.02 3.53
CA HIS A 54 -2.52 -3.35 2.36
C HIS A 54 -1.97 -2.63 1.12
N ASN A 55 -1.51 -3.40 0.13
CA ASN A 55 -0.89 -2.89 -1.09
C ASN A 55 -1.63 -3.37 -2.37
N GLY A 56 -2.93 -3.59 -2.28
CA GLY A 56 -3.76 -4.08 -3.39
C GLY A 56 -4.14 -3.02 -4.42
N GLY A 57 -3.93 -1.75 -4.10
CA GLY A 57 -4.31 -0.63 -4.95
C GLY A 57 -5.83 -0.37 -4.98
N LEU A 58 -6.23 0.52 -5.90
CA LEU A 58 -7.62 0.99 -6.00
C LEU A 58 -8.62 -0.14 -6.26
N GLN A 59 -8.23 -1.16 -7.04
CA GLN A 59 -9.09 -2.30 -7.39
C GLN A 59 -9.42 -3.22 -6.21
N ALA A 60 -8.60 -3.21 -5.17
CA ALA A 60 -8.77 -4.04 -3.97
C ALA A 60 -9.29 -3.24 -2.77
N MET A 61 -9.72 -2.00 -2.99
CA MET A 61 -10.25 -1.13 -1.94
C MET A 61 -11.59 -1.67 -1.44
N PRO A 62 -11.76 -1.86 -0.13
CA PRO A 62 -13.01 -2.31 0.45
C PRO A 62 -14.07 -1.19 0.43
N ARG A 63 -15.29 -1.52 0.82
CA ARG A 63 -16.31 -0.51 1.12
C ARG A 63 -15.80 0.39 2.25
N LEU A 64 -15.74 1.70 2.00
CA LEU A 64 -15.11 2.66 2.92
C LEU A 64 -15.95 2.99 4.15
N VAL A 65 -17.26 2.74 4.11
CA VAL A 65 -18.19 3.14 5.18
C VAL A 65 -19.15 2.01 5.51
N PHE A 66 -19.54 1.97 6.77
CA PHE A 66 -20.57 1.08 7.31
C PHE A 66 -21.26 1.79 8.48
N PRO A 67 -22.42 1.33 8.97
CA PRO A 67 -23.08 1.97 10.09
C PRO A 67 -22.16 2.11 11.30
N GLY A 68 -21.96 3.36 11.77
CA GLY A 68 -21.11 3.67 12.90
C GLY A 68 -19.61 3.67 12.63
N GLY A 69 -19.14 3.47 11.38
CA GLY A 69 -17.72 3.42 11.10
C GLY A 69 -17.29 3.79 9.68
N ALA A 70 -16.00 4.11 9.54
CA ALA A 70 -15.35 4.39 8.27
C ALA A 70 -13.90 3.88 8.25
N LEU A 71 -13.45 3.38 7.10
CA LEU A 71 -12.07 2.95 6.86
C LEU A 71 -11.29 4.10 6.20
N VAL A 72 -10.10 4.37 6.71
CA VAL A 72 -9.21 5.43 6.20
C VAL A 72 -7.78 4.92 6.03
N GLY A 73 -7.00 5.58 5.19
CA GLY A 73 -5.58 5.34 5.04
C GLY A 73 -5.23 3.91 4.64
N CYS A 74 -4.25 3.34 5.32
CA CYS A 74 -3.70 2.02 4.99
C CYS A 74 -4.72 0.89 5.19
N GLU A 75 -5.62 1.01 6.16
CA GLU A 75 -6.68 0.03 6.42
C GLU A 75 -7.71 -0.02 5.30
N ALA A 76 -7.88 1.09 4.57
CA ALA A 76 -8.68 1.16 3.35
C ALA A 76 -7.90 0.81 2.06
N GLY A 77 -6.61 0.46 2.17
CA GLY A 77 -5.77 0.18 1.00
C GLY A 77 -5.31 1.41 0.21
N MET A 78 -5.29 2.58 0.84
CA MET A 78 -4.96 3.86 0.17
C MET A 78 -3.44 4.11 0.05
N LEU A 79 -2.64 3.06 0.05
CA LEU A 79 -1.21 3.16 -0.21
C LEU A 79 -0.96 3.35 -1.71
N ASN A 80 -0.18 4.36 -2.09
CA ASN A 80 0.33 4.45 -3.46
C ASN A 80 1.43 3.41 -3.67
N ALA A 81 1.09 2.32 -4.35
CA ALA A 81 1.97 1.16 -4.57
C ALA A 81 3.24 1.52 -5.36
N ALA A 82 3.13 2.41 -6.36
CA ALA A 82 4.26 2.82 -7.20
C ALA A 82 5.31 3.64 -6.45
N ARG A 83 4.88 4.37 -5.42
CA ARG A 83 5.75 5.22 -4.59
C ARG A 83 6.10 4.59 -3.25
N ILE A 84 5.40 3.54 -2.85
CA ILE A 84 5.47 2.93 -1.50
C ILE A 84 5.26 4.02 -0.43
N LYS A 85 4.29 4.89 -0.64
CA LYS A 85 3.96 6.02 0.23
C LYS A 85 2.47 6.04 0.55
N GLY A 86 2.15 6.16 1.84
CA GLY A 86 0.78 6.13 2.33
C GLY A 86 0.45 7.24 3.34
N SER A 87 1.44 7.92 3.93
CA SER A 87 1.19 8.91 5.00
C SER A 87 0.31 10.07 4.53
N HIS A 88 0.59 10.64 3.36
CA HIS A 88 -0.21 11.71 2.77
C HIS A 88 -1.65 11.24 2.43
N ALA A 89 -1.79 10.00 1.97
CA ALA A 89 -3.07 9.38 1.69
C ALA A 89 -3.88 9.15 2.98
N ALA A 90 -3.22 8.68 4.04
CA ALA A 90 -3.85 8.48 5.35
C ALA A 90 -4.34 9.81 5.94
N ILE A 91 -3.53 10.88 5.88
CA ILE A 91 -3.91 12.22 6.33
C ILE A 91 -5.10 12.73 5.54
N LYS A 92 -5.02 12.69 4.19
CA LYS A 92 -6.11 13.21 3.34
C LYS A 92 -7.42 12.45 3.54
N SER A 93 -7.37 11.12 3.59
CA SER A 93 -8.58 10.32 3.82
C SER A 93 -9.17 10.54 5.21
N GLY A 94 -8.32 10.71 6.23
CA GLY A 94 -8.75 11.07 7.58
C GLY A 94 -9.47 12.42 7.62
N MET A 95 -8.94 13.45 6.94
CA MET A 95 -9.59 14.77 6.81
C MET A 95 -10.97 14.64 6.14
N LEU A 96 -11.06 13.93 5.01
CA LEU A 96 -12.33 13.76 4.30
C LEU A 96 -13.36 12.99 5.13
N ALA A 97 -12.93 11.97 5.87
CA ALA A 97 -13.81 11.22 6.75
C ALA A 97 -14.28 12.08 7.93
N ALA A 98 -13.38 12.85 8.56
CA ALA A 98 -13.73 13.74 9.66
C ALA A 98 -14.75 14.79 9.24
N ASP A 99 -14.55 15.47 8.11
CA ASP A 99 -15.50 16.47 7.58
C ASP A 99 -16.89 15.85 7.33
N ALA A 100 -16.93 14.62 6.80
CA ALA A 100 -18.18 13.93 6.56
C ALA A 100 -18.88 13.49 7.84
N VAL A 101 -18.13 13.01 8.84
CA VAL A 101 -18.65 12.62 10.16
C VAL A 101 -19.24 13.84 10.88
N VAL A 102 -18.51 14.95 10.92
CA VAL A 102 -19.00 16.20 11.56
C VAL A 102 -20.32 16.64 10.95
N LYS A 103 -20.45 16.64 9.63
CA LYS A 103 -21.69 16.98 8.93
C LYS A 103 -22.84 16.02 9.27
N THR A 104 -22.55 14.73 9.36
CA THR A 104 -23.54 13.69 9.69
C THR A 104 -24.05 13.85 11.10
N LEU A 105 -23.16 14.10 12.06
CA LEU A 105 -23.51 14.35 13.47
C LEU A 105 -24.28 15.65 13.64
N ALA A 106 -23.86 16.72 12.98
CA ALA A 106 -24.57 18.02 12.99
C ALA A 106 -26.00 17.92 12.45
N ALA A 107 -26.26 16.96 11.56
CA ALA A 107 -27.60 16.64 11.06
C ALA A 107 -28.41 15.72 12.01
N GLY A 108 -27.93 15.46 13.22
CA GLY A 108 -28.61 14.61 14.20
C GLY A 108 -28.56 13.10 13.91
N ARG A 109 -27.73 12.67 12.94
CA ARG A 109 -27.60 11.27 12.53
C ARG A 109 -26.37 10.66 13.22
N SER A 110 -26.60 9.92 14.29
CA SER A 110 -25.56 9.12 14.97
C SER A 110 -25.64 7.64 14.56
N LEU A 111 -24.53 6.93 14.56
CA LEU A 111 -24.39 5.53 14.17
C LEU A 111 -24.88 5.22 12.74
N ASP A 112 -25.02 6.23 11.91
CA ASP A 112 -25.44 6.10 10.51
C ASP A 112 -24.24 5.90 9.57
N THR A 113 -24.51 5.52 8.34
CA THR A 113 -23.50 5.43 7.29
C THR A 113 -23.13 6.82 6.78
N VAL A 114 -21.83 7.12 6.72
CA VAL A 114 -21.29 8.43 6.33
C VAL A 114 -21.03 8.47 4.82
N ASP A 115 -22.09 8.39 3.99
CA ASP A 115 -21.99 8.23 2.53
C ASP A 115 -21.33 9.43 1.81
N ALA A 116 -21.27 10.59 2.46
CA ALA A 116 -20.56 11.76 1.93
C ALA A 116 -19.04 11.53 1.84
N TYR A 117 -18.45 10.65 2.68
CA TYR A 117 -17.01 10.36 2.65
C TYR A 117 -16.57 9.64 1.36
N PRO A 118 -17.16 8.53 0.92
CA PRO A 118 -16.79 7.91 -0.35
C PRO A 118 -16.96 8.83 -1.55
N GLN A 119 -17.96 9.70 -1.54
CA GLN A 119 -18.16 10.69 -2.60
C GLN A 119 -17.04 11.74 -2.61
N ALA A 120 -16.69 12.30 -1.44
CA ALA A 120 -15.60 13.24 -1.28
C ALA A 120 -14.24 12.60 -1.65
N PHE A 121 -14.03 11.33 -1.31
CA PHE A 121 -12.83 10.59 -1.72
C PHE A 121 -12.73 10.51 -3.25
N ARG A 122 -13.78 10.09 -3.96
CA ARG A 122 -13.78 9.99 -5.43
C ARG A 122 -13.51 11.33 -6.11
N ALA A 123 -13.99 12.43 -5.55
CA ALA A 123 -13.77 13.78 -6.06
C ALA A 123 -12.39 14.35 -5.71
N SER A 124 -11.59 13.68 -4.87
CA SER A 124 -10.34 14.19 -4.35
C SER A 124 -9.13 13.86 -5.26
N TRP A 125 -8.05 14.65 -5.11
CA TRP A 125 -6.77 14.37 -5.73
C TRP A 125 -6.20 13.01 -5.31
N LEU A 126 -6.56 12.51 -4.12
CA LEU A 126 -6.11 11.21 -3.63
C LEU A 126 -6.63 10.07 -4.50
N HIS A 127 -7.91 10.10 -4.88
CA HIS A 127 -8.46 9.12 -5.82
C HIS A 127 -7.74 9.17 -7.16
N GLN A 128 -7.50 10.37 -7.70
CA GLN A 128 -6.76 10.56 -8.96
C GLN A 128 -5.33 10.00 -8.88
N GLU A 129 -4.66 10.18 -7.77
CA GLU A 129 -3.31 9.62 -7.55
C GLU A 129 -3.33 8.08 -7.53
N LEU A 130 -4.30 7.48 -6.84
CA LEU A 130 -4.45 6.02 -6.80
C LEU A 130 -4.88 5.46 -8.16
N GLU A 131 -5.73 6.18 -8.88
CA GLU A 131 -6.14 5.84 -10.24
C GLU A 131 -4.95 5.80 -11.21
N ARG A 132 -4.00 6.73 -11.07
CA ARG A 132 -2.77 6.75 -11.86
C ARG A 132 -1.90 5.52 -11.61
N SER A 133 -1.85 5.02 -10.40
CA SER A 133 -0.99 3.90 -10.00
C SER A 133 -1.72 2.55 -9.92
N LYS A 134 -2.98 2.48 -10.35
CA LYS A 134 -3.85 1.31 -10.17
C LYS A 134 -3.29 0.00 -10.74
N ASN A 135 -2.59 0.07 -11.87
CA ASN A 135 -2.05 -1.11 -12.54
C ASN A 135 -0.64 -1.51 -12.09
N PHE A 136 0.00 -0.71 -11.23
CA PHE A 136 1.39 -0.96 -10.84
C PHE A 136 1.58 -2.38 -10.29
N LYS A 137 0.80 -2.77 -9.30
CA LYS A 137 0.89 -4.10 -8.69
C LYS A 137 0.48 -5.23 -9.65
N PRO A 138 -0.64 -5.14 -10.39
CA PRO A 138 -1.03 -6.13 -11.39
C PRO A 138 0.03 -6.40 -12.47
N TRP A 139 0.74 -5.39 -12.94
CA TRP A 139 1.83 -5.60 -13.90
C TRP A 139 2.91 -6.55 -13.37
N PHE A 140 3.38 -6.32 -12.14
CA PHE A 140 4.40 -7.18 -11.52
C PHE A 140 3.85 -8.56 -11.16
N ASN A 141 2.63 -8.63 -10.67
CA ASN A 141 2.04 -9.90 -10.24
C ASN A 141 1.73 -10.83 -11.40
N ASN A 142 1.28 -10.30 -12.53
CA ASN A 142 0.83 -11.10 -13.67
C ASN A 142 1.95 -11.41 -14.66
N TYR A 143 2.92 -10.48 -14.83
CA TYR A 143 3.89 -10.55 -15.92
C TYR A 143 5.35 -10.54 -15.44
N GLY A 144 5.57 -10.54 -14.11
CA GLY A 144 6.90 -10.59 -13.50
C GLY A 144 7.66 -9.28 -13.56
N SER A 145 8.92 -9.32 -13.10
CA SER A 145 9.69 -8.10 -12.84
C SER A 145 10.07 -7.33 -14.11
N LEU A 146 10.48 -8.00 -15.19
CA LEU A 146 10.95 -7.33 -16.41
C LEU A 146 9.81 -6.61 -17.12
N ALA A 147 8.75 -7.33 -17.48
CA ALA A 147 7.59 -6.75 -18.15
C ALA A 147 6.86 -5.76 -17.23
N GLY A 148 6.76 -6.07 -15.93
CA GLY A 148 6.20 -5.17 -14.93
C GLY A 148 6.95 -3.84 -14.84
N THR A 149 8.28 -3.86 -14.83
CA THR A 149 9.09 -2.62 -14.79
C THR A 149 8.91 -1.80 -16.06
N LEU A 150 8.94 -2.43 -17.24
CA LEU A 150 8.74 -1.75 -18.51
C LEU A 150 7.37 -1.06 -18.58
N MET A 151 6.31 -1.80 -18.29
CA MET A 151 4.94 -1.31 -18.39
C MET A 151 4.62 -0.27 -17.29
N ALA A 152 5.11 -0.48 -16.07
CA ALA A 152 5.01 0.52 -15.00
C ALA A 152 5.77 1.81 -15.39
N GLY A 153 6.92 1.70 -16.04
CA GLY A 153 7.64 2.85 -16.59
C GLY A 153 6.82 3.61 -17.64
N ILE A 154 6.20 2.90 -18.57
CA ILE A 154 5.32 3.50 -19.58
C ILE A 154 4.15 4.23 -18.90
N GLU A 155 3.44 3.56 -17.99
CA GLU A 155 2.26 4.16 -17.33
C GLU A 155 2.62 5.33 -16.41
N GLN A 156 3.73 5.25 -15.67
CA GLN A 156 4.07 6.27 -14.68
C GLN A 156 4.85 7.45 -15.27
N TRP A 157 5.54 7.26 -16.39
CA TRP A 157 6.45 8.27 -16.97
C TRP A 157 6.05 8.72 -18.36
N LEU A 158 5.71 7.80 -19.26
CA LEU A 158 5.44 8.13 -20.65
C LEU A 158 4.02 8.66 -20.83
N LEU A 159 3.00 7.97 -20.32
CA LEU A 159 1.61 8.41 -20.47
C LEU A 159 1.35 9.82 -19.93
N PRO A 160 1.86 10.24 -18.76
CA PRO A 160 1.69 11.62 -18.31
C PRO A 160 2.31 12.66 -19.20
N LYS A 161 3.45 12.36 -19.85
CA LYS A 161 4.08 13.26 -20.84
C LYS A 161 3.25 13.42 -22.11
N LEU A 162 2.42 12.44 -22.41
CA LEU A 162 1.47 12.47 -23.53
C LEU A 162 0.09 13.06 -23.13
N GLY A 163 -0.01 13.64 -21.92
CA GLY A 163 -1.26 14.20 -21.41
C GLY A 163 -2.25 13.17 -20.85
N ILE A 164 -1.88 11.90 -20.79
CA ILE A 164 -2.72 10.82 -20.28
C ILE A 164 -2.39 10.63 -18.79
N ASN A 165 -3.17 11.27 -17.93
CA ASN A 165 -2.89 11.29 -16.49
C ASN A 165 -3.19 9.97 -15.76
N SER A 166 -3.98 9.07 -16.36
CA SER A 166 -4.31 7.76 -15.83
C SER A 166 -4.40 6.75 -16.96
N PRO A 167 -3.93 5.50 -16.78
CA PRO A 167 -4.07 4.46 -17.80
C PRO A 167 -5.55 4.27 -18.15
N PRO A 168 -5.93 4.25 -19.45
CA PRO A 168 -7.33 4.06 -19.86
C PRO A 168 -7.81 2.62 -19.65
N TRP A 169 -6.91 1.70 -19.37
CA TRP A 169 -7.21 0.31 -19.03
C TRP A 169 -7.05 0.05 -17.53
N THR A 170 -7.70 -1.02 -17.05
CA THR A 170 -7.57 -1.49 -15.68
C THR A 170 -7.18 -2.96 -15.70
N LEU A 171 -6.09 -3.28 -15.00
CA LEU A 171 -5.63 -4.65 -14.82
C LEU A 171 -6.10 -5.18 -13.46
N HIS A 172 -6.38 -6.46 -13.41
CA HIS A 172 -6.65 -7.19 -12.18
C HIS A 172 -5.60 -8.27 -11.97
N ASN A 173 -5.35 -8.67 -10.74
CA ASN A 173 -4.51 -9.81 -10.45
C ASN A 173 -5.19 -11.09 -10.96
N HIS A 174 -4.46 -11.94 -11.68
CA HIS A 174 -4.97 -13.20 -12.20
C HIS A 174 -5.22 -14.23 -11.09
N THR A 175 -4.44 -14.16 -10.02
CA THR A 175 -4.51 -15.09 -8.90
C THR A 175 -4.54 -14.32 -7.59
N SER A 176 -5.42 -14.71 -6.66
CA SER A 176 -5.43 -14.14 -5.31
C SER A 176 -4.17 -14.55 -4.53
N ASP A 177 -3.72 -13.72 -3.59
CA ASP A 177 -2.53 -14.00 -2.79
C ASP A 177 -2.69 -15.29 -1.97
N ALA A 178 -3.90 -15.60 -1.51
CA ALA A 178 -4.20 -16.83 -0.78
C ALA A 178 -3.99 -18.12 -1.60
N LEU A 179 -4.15 -18.04 -2.93
CA LEU A 179 -3.94 -19.18 -3.82
C LEU A 179 -2.49 -19.33 -4.32
N ARG A 180 -1.62 -18.39 -3.98
CA ARG A 180 -0.20 -18.44 -4.38
C ARG A 180 0.65 -19.28 -3.44
N LEU A 181 0.26 -19.37 -2.18
CA LEU A 181 0.98 -20.17 -1.21
C LEU A 181 0.84 -21.65 -1.54
N GLN A 182 1.98 -22.33 -1.74
CA GLN A 182 2.01 -23.76 -1.97
C GLN A 182 1.71 -24.52 -0.68
N ALA A 183 1.10 -25.70 -0.80
CA ALA A 183 0.96 -26.59 0.35
C ALA A 183 2.34 -26.97 0.90
N ALA A 184 2.49 -26.99 2.22
CA ALA A 184 3.68 -27.51 2.87
C ALA A 184 3.71 -29.02 2.67
N ALA A 185 4.77 -29.54 2.06
CA ALA A 185 5.01 -30.98 1.90
C ALA A 185 5.69 -31.55 3.16
#